data_3a9382513c7ccb1fc5dae57c63530ec4
#
_entry.id   3a9382513c7ccb1fc5dae57c63530ec4
#
_cell.length_a   1.000
_cell.length_b   1.000
_cell.length_c   1.000
_cell.angle_alpha   90.00
_cell.angle_beta   90.00
_cell.angle_gamma   90.00
#
_symmetry.space_group_name_H-M   'P 1'
#
loop_
_entity.id
_entity.type
_entity.pdbx_description
1 polymer ?
#
loop_
_entity_poly.entity_id
_entity_poly.type
_entity_poly.pdbx_seq_one_letter_code
_entity_poly.pdbx_strand_id
1 'polypeptide(L)'
;MGKLLANAARRCGIKIEPKFFTDGTKLLDDFKKGILYDVVILDIEMPHINGKQLAERLRLIDSSFFLVFITSHKMEVFNTFRYGIKTFIHKSADLQAGEDELVRVFKEYIANFPQYEVFDILREGLPSTYRIPLCNILAFYLIDKIAYMKTTTEELVLQEKTFSRITEKYADKGFYETYRNYIVNISKVKEIKDNCVILNNDEKLPLSKRNKKPLLKALNEYVMVEVDK
;
A
#
# COMPACT_ATOMS: atom_id res chain seq x y z
N MET A 1 -8.45 -16.82 18.71
CA MET A 1 -8.06 -15.82 17.68
C MET A 1 -6.83 -15.01 18.09
N GLY A 2 -6.81 -14.29 19.22
CA GLY A 2 -5.67 -13.43 19.59
C GLY A 2 -4.30 -14.10 19.62
N LYS A 3 -4.19 -15.32 20.17
CA LYS A 3 -2.92 -16.08 20.17
C LYS A 3 -2.48 -16.47 18.75
N LEU A 4 -3.42 -16.86 17.89
CA LEU A 4 -3.12 -17.23 16.49
C LEU A 4 -2.59 -16.02 15.70
N LEU A 5 -3.24 -14.84 15.85
CA LEU A 5 -2.79 -13.59 15.23
C LEU A 5 -1.37 -13.22 15.71
N ALA A 6 -1.10 -13.30 17.01
CA ALA A 6 0.22 -12.97 17.56
C ALA A 6 1.32 -13.90 17.04
N ASN A 7 1.03 -15.21 16.95
CA ASN A 7 1.96 -16.20 16.42
C ASN A 7 2.24 -15.97 14.93
N ALA A 8 1.18 -15.80 14.12
CA ALA A 8 1.31 -15.53 12.69
C ALA A 8 2.10 -14.24 12.42
N ALA A 9 1.84 -13.18 13.17
CA ALA A 9 2.58 -11.92 13.07
C ALA A 9 4.07 -12.10 13.37
N ARG A 10 4.40 -12.86 14.44
CA ARG A 10 5.79 -13.18 14.79
C ARG A 10 6.51 -13.95 13.68
N ARG A 11 5.84 -14.94 13.07
CA ARG A 11 6.37 -15.71 11.93
C ARG A 11 6.61 -14.83 10.69
N CYS A 12 5.87 -13.74 10.55
CA CYS A 12 6.04 -12.76 9.45
C CYS A 12 6.98 -11.60 9.80
N GLY A 13 7.51 -11.54 11.04
CA GLY A 13 8.39 -10.45 11.49
C GLY A 13 7.70 -9.09 11.62
N ILE A 14 6.36 -9.06 11.79
CA ILE A 14 5.58 -7.83 11.94
C ILE A 14 5.05 -7.67 13.37
N LYS A 15 4.92 -6.40 13.78
CA LYS A 15 4.20 -6.03 15.01
C LYS A 15 2.77 -5.67 14.66
N ILE A 16 1.81 -6.19 15.41
CA ILE A 16 0.38 -5.90 15.24
C ILE A 16 -0.22 -5.41 16.55
N GLU A 17 -1.26 -4.60 16.44
CA GLU A 17 -2.10 -4.13 17.55
C GLU A 17 -3.56 -4.51 17.25
N PRO A 18 -3.98 -5.74 17.54
CA PRO A 18 -5.31 -6.20 17.17
C PRO A 18 -6.38 -5.62 18.06
N LYS A 19 -7.46 -5.12 17.45
CA LYS A 19 -8.70 -4.72 18.11
C LYS A 19 -9.81 -5.68 17.72
N PHE A 20 -10.54 -6.19 18.72
CA PHE A 20 -11.61 -7.17 18.51
C PHE A 20 -12.97 -6.52 18.70
N PHE A 21 -13.88 -6.82 17.80
CA PHE A 21 -15.25 -6.36 17.84
C PHE A 21 -16.20 -7.57 17.87
N THR A 22 -17.16 -7.54 18.79
CA THR A 22 -18.26 -8.53 18.85
C THR A 22 -19.47 -8.09 18.03
N ASP A 23 -19.45 -6.83 17.58
CA ASP A 23 -20.53 -6.20 16.82
C ASP A 23 -19.92 -5.32 15.72
N GLY A 24 -20.29 -5.60 14.46
CA GLY A 24 -19.79 -4.88 13.29
C GLY A 24 -20.16 -3.40 13.26
N THR A 25 -21.24 -3.00 13.95
CA THR A 25 -21.64 -1.59 14.03
C THR A 25 -20.60 -0.74 14.77
N LYS A 26 -19.94 -1.29 15.78
CA LYS A 26 -18.88 -0.61 16.52
C LYS A 26 -17.64 -0.36 15.66
N LEU A 27 -17.30 -1.29 14.77
CA LEU A 27 -16.23 -1.09 13.80
C LEU A 27 -16.60 0.03 12.82
N LEU A 28 -17.83 0.06 12.33
CA LEU A 28 -18.32 1.12 11.45
C LEU A 28 -18.28 2.50 12.13
N ASP A 29 -18.59 2.58 13.42
CA ASP A 29 -18.51 3.82 14.19
C ASP A 29 -17.05 4.31 14.36
N ASP A 30 -16.09 3.40 14.50
CA ASP A 30 -14.68 3.76 14.50
C ASP A 30 -14.26 4.40 13.17
N PHE A 31 -14.63 3.81 12.04
CA PHE A 31 -14.36 4.38 10.72
C PHE A 31 -14.99 5.77 10.54
N LYS A 32 -16.24 5.96 10.99
CA LYS A 32 -16.91 7.28 10.97
C LYS A 32 -16.20 8.33 11.82
N LYS A 33 -15.49 7.92 12.88
CA LYS A 33 -14.66 8.79 13.73
C LYS A 33 -13.26 9.03 13.16
N GLY A 34 -12.95 8.47 11.97
CA GLY A 34 -11.64 8.61 11.33
C GLY A 34 -10.57 7.67 11.89
N ILE A 35 -10.94 6.63 12.66
CA ILE A 35 -10.00 5.60 13.10
C ILE A 35 -9.77 4.65 11.91
N LEU A 36 -8.53 4.56 11.46
CA LEU A 36 -8.12 3.73 10.32
C LEU A 36 -7.51 2.41 10.80
N TYR A 37 -7.73 1.37 10.02
CA TYR A 37 -7.17 0.04 10.23
C TYR A 37 -6.43 -0.41 8.98
N ASP A 38 -5.24 -0.99 9.14
CA ASP A 38 -4.46 -1.49 8.01
C ASP A 38 -5.08 -2.79 7.44
N VAL A 39 -5.54 -3.68 8.32
CA VAL A 39 -6.16 -4.95 7.97
C VAL A 39 -7.49 -5.09 8.72
N VAL A 40 -8.54 -5.41 7.99
CA VAL A 40 -9.87 -5.70 8.55
C VAL A 40 -10.23 -7.15 8.23
N ILE A 41 -10.45 -7.94 9.27
CA ILE A 41 -10.85 -9.35 9.15
C ILE A 41 -12.31 -9.46 9.59
N LEU A 42 -13.19 -9.85 8.68
CA LEU A 42 -14.63 -9.96 8.90
C LEU A 42 -15.11 -11.40 8.81
N ASP A 43 -15.91 -11.80 9.77
CA ASP A 43 -16.77 -12.97 9.58
C ASP A 43 -17.88 -12.62 8.58
N ILE A 44 -18.17 -13.54 7.65
CA ILE A 44 -19.29 -13.35 6.73
C ILE A 44 -20.61 -13.46 7.49
N GLU A 45 -20.72 -14.43 8.38
CA GLU A 45 -21.90 -14.68 9.18
C GLU A 45 -21.79 -13.98 10.54
N MET A 46 -22.34 -12.78 10.65
CA MET A 46 -22.39 -12.02 11.90
C MET A 46 -23.82 -11.63 12.24
N PRO A 47 -24.16 -11.56 13.55
CA PRO A 47 -25.44 -11.01 13.98
C PRO A 47 -25.57 -9.53 13.60
N HIS A 48 -26.81 -9.08 13.38
CA HIS A 48 -27.20 -7.70 13.09
C HIS A 48 -26.79 -7.15 11.72
N ILE A 49 -25.54 -7.32 11.30
CA ILE A 49 -25.05 -6.91 9.99
C ILE A 49 -24.17 -8.01 9.41
N ASN A 50 -24.49 -8.45 8.19
CA ASN A 50 -23.67 -9.41 7.46
C ASN A 50 -22.30 -8.78 7.11
N GLY A 51 -21.21 -9.57 7.20
CA GLY A 51 -19.86 -9.10 6.92
C GLY A 51 -19.70 -8.46 5.56
N LYS A 52 -20.41 -8.93 4.53
CA LYS A 52 -20.40 -8.33 3.19
C LYS A 52 -20.98 -6.92 3.18
N GLN A 53 -22.15 -6.74 3.81
CA GLN A 53 -22.79 -5.43 3.93
C GLN A 53 -21.95 -4.45 4.77
N LEU A 54 -21.28 -4.95 5.81
CA LEU A 54 -20.36 -4.15 6.59
C LEU A 54 -19.17 -3.72 5.75
N ALA A 55 -18.56 -4.63 5.00
CA ALA A 55 -17.44 -4.32 4.09
C ALA A 55 -17.80 -3.23 3.08
N GLU A 56 -18.99 -3.29 2.47
CA GLU A 56 -19.48 -2.23 1.56
C GLU A 56 -19.52 -0.87 2.22
N ARG A 57 -20.10 -0.80 3.43
CA ARG A 57 -20.21 0.46 4.18
C ARG A 57 -18.85 1.01 4.59
N LEU A 58 -17.91 0.14 4.99
CA LEU A 58 -16.55 0.54 5.34
C LEU A 58 -15.81 1.08 4.10
N ARG A 59 -15.96 0.43 2.94
CA ARG A 59 -15.35 0.87 1.66
C ARG A 59 -15.84 2.24 1.18
N LEU A 60 -17.05 2.65 1.54
CA LEU A 60 -17.57 4.00 1.25
C LEU A 60 -16.87 5.08 2.09
N ILE A 61 -16.30 4.72 3.26
CA ILE A 61 -15.62 5.65 4.14
C ILE A 61 -14.12 5.66 3.84
N ASP A 62 -13.53 4.46 3.73
CA ASP A 62 -12.11 4.26 3.42
C ASP A 62 -11.96 3.02 2.55
N SER A 63 -11.25 3.15 1.43
CA SER A 63 -10.95 2.05 0.52
C SER A 63 -9.54 1.48 0.70
N SER A 64 -8.73 2.01 1.63
CA SER A 64 -7.31 1.71 1.73
C SER A 64 -6.98 0.47 2.55
N PHE A 65 -7.87 -0.02 3.42
CA PHE A 65 -7.59 -1.18 4.27
C PHE A 65 -7.57 -2.51 3.49
N PHE A 66 -6.74 -3.44 3.97
CA PHE A 66 -6.69 -4.81 3.44
C PHE A 66 -7.84 -5.63 4.03
N LEU A 67 -8.78 -6.05 3.16
CA LEU A 67 -9.97 -6.79 3.58
C LEU A 67 -9.77 -8.29 3.47
N VAL A 68 -10.05 -8.99 4.55
CA VAL A 68 -10.03 -10.45 4.67
C VAL A 68 -11.37 -10.93 5.18
N PHE A 69 -11.96 -11.94 4.54
CA PHE A 69 -13.12 -12.63 5.11
C PHE A 69 -12.72 -13.93 5.78
N ILE A 70 -13.38 -14.22 6.91
CA ILE A 70 -13.36 -15.55 7.53
C ILE A 70 -14.72 -16.20 7.28
N THR A 71 -14.73 -17.44 6.80
CA THR A 71 -15.98 -18.18 6.55
C THR A 71 -15.82 -19.67 6.79
N SER A 72 -16.90 -20.31 7.23
CA SER A 72 -17.04 -21.78 7.28
C SER A 72 -17.50 -22.36 5.92
N HIS A 73 -18.02 -21.53 5.00
CA HIS A 73 -18.62 -21.97 3.74
C HIS A 73 -17.73 -21.66 2.53
N LYS A 74 -17.21 -22.72 1.87
CA LYS A 74 -16.35 -22.59 0.67
C LYS A 74 -17.07 -21.96 -0.53
N MET A 75 -18.39 -22.12 -0.65
CA MET A 75 -19.17 -21.64 -1.83
C MET A 75 -19.44 -20.14 -1.83
N GLU A 76 -19.36 -19.47 -0.70
CA GLU A 76 -19.61 -18.02 -0.63
C GLU A 76 -18.47 -17.16 -1.17
N VAL A 77 -17.30 -17.75 -1.36
CA VAL A 77 -16.08 -17.08 -1.86
C VAL A 77 -16.31 -16.43 -3.23
N PHE A 78 -17.05 -17.09 -4.14
CA PHE A 78 -17.25 -16.60 -5.51
C PHE A 78 -18.09 -15.33 -5.62
N ASN A 79 -18.98 -15.05 -4.66
CA ASN A 79 -19.86 -13.89 -4.71
C ASN A 79 -19.25 -12.61 -4.13
N THR A 80 -18.03 -12.66 -3.65
CA THR A 80 -17.41 -11.58 -2.86
C THR A 80 -16.35 -10.80 -3.62
N PHE A 81 -15.97 -11.19 -4.82
CA PHE A 81 -14.99 -10.46 -5.68
C PHE A 81 -15.37 -9.00 -5.96
N ARG A 82 -16.64 -8.64 -5.84
CA ARG A 82 -17.13 -7.24 -6.03
C ARG A 82 -16.63 -6.25 -4.97
N TYR A 83 -16.13 -6.74 -3.82
CA TYR A 83 -15.78 -5.89 -2.67
C TYR A 83 -14.29 -5.55 -2.58
N GLY A 84 -13.51 -5.81 -3.62
CA GLY A 84 -12.06 -5.60 -3.61
C GLY A 84 -11.37 -6.48 -2.56
N ILE A 85 -11.86 -7.70 -2.39
CA ILE A 85 -11.34 -8.67 -1.45
C ILE A 85 -10.01 -9.17 -1.97
N LYS A 86 -9.03 -9.21 -1.07
CA LYS A 86 -7.70 -9.73 -1.39
C LYS A 86 -7.59 -11.23 -1.08
N THR A 87 -8.19 -11.68 0.02
CA THR A 87 -8.03 -13.08 0.43
C THR A 87 -9.11 -13.53 1.43
N PHE A 88 -9.22 -14.85 1.59
CA PHE A 88 -10.13 -15.52 2.52
C PHE A 88 -9.37 -16.41 3.48
N ILE A 89 -9.93 -16.58 4.68
CA ILE A 89 -9.52 -17.59 5.65
C ILE A 89 -10.68 -18.55 5.83
N HIS A 90 -10.43 -19.85 5.66
CA HIS A 90 -11.40 -20.88 6.01
C HIS A 90 -11.38 -21.11 7.52
N LYS A 91 -12.54 -21.09 8.19
CA LYS A 91 -12.64 -21.48 9.59
C LYS A 91 -12.30 -22.96 9.71
N SER A 92 -11.17 -23.28 10.31
CA SER A 92 -10.73 -24.63 10.62
C SER A 92 -10.81 -24.89 12.11
N ALA A 93 -11.17 -26.10 12.50
CA ALA A 93 -11.00 -26.58 13.88
C ALA A 93 -9.53 -26.84 14.22
N ASP A 94 -8.68 -27.02 13.22
CA ASP A 94 -7.24 -27.15 13.35
C ASP A 94 -6.60 -25.78 13.55
N LEU A 95 -6.02 -25.55 14.73
CA LEU A 95 -5.36 -24.32 15.10
C LEU A 95 -4.11 -24.04 14.24
N GLN A 96 -3.38 -25.09 13.86
CA GLN A 96 -2.20 -24.95 13.03
C GLN A 96 -2.58 -24.49 11.61
N ALA A 97 -3.59 -25.10 11.02
CA ALA A 97 -4.11 -24.68 9.72
C ALA A 97 -4.62 -23.23 9.74
N GLY A 98 -5.29 -22.82 10.83
CA GLY A 98 -5.74 -21.44 11.02
C GLY A 98 -4.58 -20.45 11.15
N GLU A 99 -3.48 -20.83 11.81
CA GLU A 99 -2.28 -20.02 11.91
C GLU A 99 -1.57 -19.88 10.55
N ASP A 100 -1.44 -20.97 9.80
CA ASP A 100 -0.80 -20.96 8.48
C ASP A 100 -1.58 -20.09 7.47
N GLU A 101 -2.91 -20.12 7.52
CA GLU A 101 -3.76 -19.22 6.73
C GLU A 101 -3.52 -17.75 7.10
N LEU A 102 -3.40 -17.41 8.38
CA LEU A 102 -3.07 -16.05 8.83
C LEU A 102 -1.68 -15.61 8.38
N VAL A 103 -0.69 -16.52 8.41
CA VAL A 103 0.65 -16.27 7.87
C VAL A 103 0.59 -15.95 6.38
N ARG A 104 -0.21 -16.72 5.61
CA ARG A 104 -0.43 -16.43 4.19
C ARG A 104 -1.02 -15.04 3.98
N VAL A 105 -2.07 -14.70 4.74
CA VAL A 105 -2.70 -13.37 4.70
C VAL A 105 -1.72 -12.24 5.01
N PHE A 106 -0.90 -12.38 6.05
CA PHE A 106 0.07 -11.36 6.41
C PHE A 106 1.18 -11.21 5.37
N LYS A 107 1.65 -12.32 4.78
CA LYS A 107 2.61 -12.26 3.66
C LYS A 107 2.01 -11.54 2.46
N GLU A 108 0.77 -11.85 2.12
CA GLU A 108 0.05 -11.19 1.02
C GLU A 108 -0.17 -9.69 1.32
N TYR A 109 -0.51 -9.34 2.56
CA TYR A 109 -0.59 -7.96 3.01
C TYR A 109 0.75 -7.24 2.85
N ILE A 110 1.84 -7.81 3.37
CA ILE A 110 3.18 -7.22 3.28
C ILE A 110 3.62 -7.01 1.82
N ALA A 111 3.30 -7.97 0.95
CA ALA A 111 3.67 -7.93 -0.47
C ALA A 111 2.86 -6.91 -1.29
N ASN A 112 1.60 -6.70 -0.94
CA ASN A 112 0.65 -5.95 -1.77
C ASN A 112 0.14 -4.66 -1.12
N PHE A 113 0.36 -4.47 0.18
CA PHE A 113 -0.12 -3.28 0.87
C PHE A 113 0.86 -2.12 0.71
N PRO A 114 0.37 -0.91 0.49
CA PRO A 114 1.25 0.23 0.31
C PRO A 114 2.08 0.47 1.58
N GLN A 115 3.39 0.45 1.43
CA GLN A 115 4.28 0.91 2.47
C GLN A 115 4.04 2.40 2.67
N TYR A 116 3.63 2.80 3.87
CA TYR A 116 3.48 4.20 4.22
C TYR A 116 4.81 4.75 4.74
N GLU A 117 5.10 5.97 4.35
CA GLU A 117 6.18 6.75 4.92
C GLU A 117 5.67 8.06 5.49
N VAL A 118 6.36 8.54 6.50
CA VAL A 118 6.10 9.85 7.12
C VAL A 118 7.04 10.87 6.50
N PHE A 119 6.48 11.96 6.02
CA PHE A 119 7.20 13.06 5.40
C PHE A 119 6.94 14.37 6.15
N ASP A 120 8.02 15.08 6.46
CA ASP A 120 7.95 16.45 6.89
C ASP A 120 7.93 17.36 5.65
N ILE A 121 6.84 18.08 5.48
CA ILE A 121 6.57 18.94 4.33
C ILE A 121 6.36 20.39 4.73
N LEU A 122 6.40 21.28 3.76
CA LEU A 122 5.93 22.66 3.90
C LEU A 122 4.59 22.79 3.15
N ARG A 123 3.52 23.10 3.87
CA ARG A 123 2.22 23.42 3.29
C ARG A 123 1.90 24.87 3.53
N GLU A 124 1.74 25.65 2.46
CA GLU A 124 1.55 27.09 2.55
C GLU A 124 2.68 27.81 3.35
N GLY A 125 3.89 27.25 3.28
CA GLY A 125 5.05 27.75 4.02
C GLY A 125 5.13 27.29 5.49
N LEU A 126 4.15 26.56 6.00
CA LEU A 126 4.11 26.04 7.37
C LEU A 126 4.55 24.57 7.45
N PRO A 127 5.36 24.21 8.45
CA PRO A 127 5.73 22.81 8.72
C PRO A 127 4.52 21.94 9.00
N SER A 128 4.45 20.81 8.32
CA SER A 128 3.39 19.80 8.50
C SER A 128 3.97 18.39 8.32
N THR A 129 3.40 17.42 8.96
CA THR A 129 3.81 16.01 8.83
C THR A 129 2.70 15.22 8.14
N TYR A 130 3.06 14.50 7.06
CA TYR A 130 2.14 13.71 6.25
C TYR A 130 2.54 12.26 6.22
N ARG A 131 1.57 11.36 6.36
CA ARG A 131 1.74 9.92 6.12
C ARG A 131 1.23 9.60 4.72
N ILE A 132 2.14 9.20 3.82
CA ILE A 132 1.83 8.98 2.41
C ILE A 132 2.22 7.56 2.01
N PRO A 133 1.33 6.82 1.32
CA PRO A 133 1.69 5.51 0.75
C PRO A 133 2.77 5.68 -0.32
N LEU A 134 3.84 4.88 -0.28
CA LEU A 134 4.90 4.92 -1.30
C LEU A 134 4.35 4.67 -2.71
N CYS A 135 3.32 3.85 -2.84
CA CYS A 135 2.65 3.60 -4.12
C CYS A 135 1.92 4.82 -4.69
N ASN A 136 1.65 5.84 -3.89
CA ASN A 136 1.05 7.10 -4.36
C ASN A 136 2.11 8.14 -4.75
N ILE A 137 3.39 7.86 -4.52
CA ILE A 137 4.47 8.76 -4.90
C ILE A 137 4.90 8.42 -6.33
N LEU A 138 4.88 9.41 -7.21
CA LEU A 138 5.29 9.31 -8.60
C LEU A 138 6.79 9.55 -8.76
N ALA A 139 7.28 10.63 -8.13
CA ALA A 139 8.65 11.06 -8.25
C ALA A 139 9.09 11.97 -7.10
N PHE A 140 10.40 12.06 -6.90
CA PHE A 140 11.03 13.14 -6.14
C PHE A 140 11.97 13.91 -7.07
N TYR A 141 12.08 15.19 -6.85
CA TYR A 141 13.02 16.04 -7.59
C TYR A 141 13.44 17.27 -6.82
N LEU A 142 14.56 17.86 -7.24
CA LEU A 142 15.12 19.08 -6.67
C LEU A 142 15.20 20.15 -7.75
N ILE A 143 14.53 21.28 -7.53
CA ILE A 143 14.59 22.48 -8.37
C ILE A 143 14.92 23.67 -7.46
N ASP A 144 15.88 24.49 -7.83
CA ASP A 144 16.31 25.70 -7.10
C ASP A 144 16.56 25.44 -5.61
N LYS A 145 17.20 24.31 -5.30
CA LYS A 145 17.52 23.85 -3.92
C LYS A 145 16.28 23.51 -3.08
N ILE A 146 15.12 23.41 -3.68
CA ILE A 146 13.88 22.97 -3.04
C ILE A 146 13.57 21.54 -3.49
N ALA A 147 13.39 20.65 -2.53
CA ALA A 147 13.01 19.27 -2.80
C ALA A 147 11.49 19.13 -2.87
N TYR A 148 11.03 18.52 -3.93
CA TYR A 148 9.62 18.24 -4.19
C TYR A 148 9.35 16.75 -4.17
N MET A 149 8.17 16.39 -3.70
CA MET A 149 7.59 15.08 -3.84
C MET A 149 6.30 15.19 -4.64
N LYS A 150 6.24 14.50 -5.76
CA LYS A 150 5.05 14.40 -6.58
C LYS A 150 4.26 13.17 -6.23
N THR A 151 3.00 13.35 -5.91
CA THR A 151 2.07 12.27 -5.63
C THR A 151 1.03 12.14 -6.75
N THR A 152 0.16 11.15 -6.65
CA THR A 152 -0.96 10.95 -7.58
C THR A 152 -2.01 12.08 -7.52
N THR A 153 -2.02 12.88 -6.46
CA THR A 153 -3.04 13.90 -6.21
C THR A 153 -2.49 15.32 -6.16
N GLU A 154 -1.27 15.50 -5.67
CA GLU A 154 -0.69 16.82 -5.43
C GLU A 154 0.84 16.80 -5.47
N GLU A 155 1.44 17.97 -5.51
CA GLU A 155 2.87 18.20 -5.39
C GLU A 155 3.17 18.85 -4.05
N LEU A 156 4.12 18.28 -3.31
CA LEU A 156 4.44 18.67 -1.95
C LEU A 156 5.90 19.13 -1.86
N VAL A 157 6.14 20.17 -1.10
CA VAL A 157 7.49 20.66 -0.77
C VAL A 157 8.00 19.92 0.44
N LEU A 158 9.15 19.26 0.32
CA LEU A 158 9.80 18.56 1.43
C LEU A 158 10.64 19.52 2.28
N GLN A 159 10.70 19.28 3.59
CA GLN A 159 11.64 19.99 4.45
C GLN A 159 13.09 19.45 4.31
N GLU A 160 13.26 18.20 3.81
CA GLU A 160 14.60 17.65 3.52
C GLU A 160 15.26 18.42 2.36
N LYS A 161 16.39 19.04 2.65
CA LYS A 161 17.12 19.89 1.70
C LYS A 161 18.20 19.11 0.93
N THR A 162 18.53 17.91 1.36
CA THR A 162 19.64 17.12 0.81
C THR A 162 19.11 16.02 -0.10
N PHE A 163 19.12 16.25 -1.41
CA PHE A 163 18.52 15.31 -2.37
C PHE A 163 19.21 13.94 -2.38
N SER A 164 20.52 13.86 -2.09
CA SER A 164 21.23 12.58 -1.98
C SER A 164 20.66 11.68 -0.88
N ARG A 165 20.22 12.25 0.25
CA ARG A 165 19.54 11.48 1.31
C ARG A 165 18.22 10.89 0.84
N ILE A 166 17.46 11.64 0.03
CA ILE A 166 16.23 11.13 -0.57
C ILE A 166 16.57 9.98 -1.52
N THR A 167 17.55 10.16 -2.41
CA THR A 167 17.97 9.14 -3.37
C THR A 167 18.44 7.87 -2.66
N GLU A 168 19.28 7.98 -1.65
CA GLU A 168 19.77 6.84 -0.86
C GLU A 168 18.64 6.12 -0.12
N LYS A 169 17.73 6.87 0.53
CA LYS A 169 16.60 6.31 1.29
C LYS A 169 15.64 5.51 0.44
N TYR A 170 15.46 5.88 -0.84
CA TYR A 170 14.46 5.26 -1.72
C TYR A 170 15.05 4.38 -2.83
N ALA A 171 16.39 4.20 -2.89
CA ALA A 171 17.06 3.40 -3.91
C ALA A 171 16.59 1.93 -3.94
N ASP A 172 16.38 1.32 -2.78
CA ASP A 172 15.90 -0.06 -2.60
C ASP A 172 14.37 -0.20 -2.50
N LYS A 173 13.65 0.94 -2.62
CA LYS A 173 12.18 1.00 -2.55
C LYS A 173 11.51 1.18 -3.91
N GLY A 174 12.20 0.84 -4.99
CA GLY A 174 11.68 0.92 -6.35
C GLY A 174 11.73 2.32 -6.98
N PHE A 175 12.56 3.21 -6.44
CA PHE A 175 12.80 4.53 -7.05
C PHE A 175 14.15 4.54 -7.77
N TYR A 176 14.15 5.04 -9.01
CA TYR A 176 15.31 5.05 -9.89
C TYR A 176 15.63 6.45 -10.39
N GLU A 177 16.92 6.78 -10.45
CA GLU A 177 17.38 8.04 -11.01
C GLU A 177 17.12 8.09 -12.52
N THR A 178 16.41 9.12 -12.97
CA THR A 178 16.14 9.38 -14.39
C THR A 178 17.04 10.49 -14.94
N TYR A 179 17.25 11.51 -14.15
CA TYR A 179 18.07 12.67 -14.48
C TYR A 179 18.73 13.20 -13.21
N ARG A 180 19.71 14.10 -13.35
CA ARG A 180 20.30 14.78 -12.19
C ARG A 180 19.21 15.41 -11.34
N ASN A 181 19.14 15.01 -10.06
CA ASN A 181 18.13 15.48 -9.11
C ASN A 181 16.67 15.06 -9.43
N TYR A 182 16.48 13.94 -10.13
CA TYR A 182 15.18 13.33 -10.38
C TYR A 182 15.23 11.84 -10.13
N ILE A 183 14.36 11.34 -9.27
CA ILE A 183 14.12 9.89 -9.11
C ILE A 183 12.62 9.60 -9.33
N VAL A 184 12.31 8.48 -9.95
CA VAL A 184 10.97 8.08 -10.33
C VAL A 184 10.61 6.73 -9.71
N ASN A 185 9.37 6.57 -9.28
CA ASN A 185 8.84 5.28 -8.89
C ASN A 185 8.64 4.40 -10.13
N ILE A 186 9.35 3.28 -10.22
CA ILE A 186 9.31 2.39 -11.38
C ILE A 186 7.91 1.85 -11.68
N SER A 187 7.10 1.60 -10.63
CA SER A 187 5.72 1.12 -10.76
C SER A 187 4.77 2.13 -11.42
N LYS A 188 5.21 3.38 -11.56
CA LYS A 188 4.45 4.50 -12.14
C LYS A 188 4.91 4.88 -13.54
N VAL A 189 5.92 4.20 -14.05
CA VAL A 189 6.42 4.42 -15.41
C VAL A 189 5.50 3.72 -16.41
N LYS A 190 4.87 4.52 -17.28
CA LYS A 190 4.02 4.04 -18.40
C LYS A 190 4.86 3.72 -19.63
N GLU A 191 5.78 4.62 -19.97
CA GLU A 191 6.57 4.54 -21.20
C GLU A 191 7.89 5.31 -21.08
N ILE A 192 8.91 4.86 -21.80
CA ILE A 192 10.18 5.58 -21.99
C ILE A 192 10.31 5.99 -23.45
N LYS A 193 10.19 7.28 -23.75
CA LYS A 193 10.21 7.81 -25.11
C LYS A 193 10.95 9.14 -25.17
N ASP A 194 11.67 9.41 -26.27
CA ASP A 194 12.29 10.70 -26.59
C ASP A 194 13.13 11.33 -25.47
N ASN A 195 13.92 10.51 -24.76
CA ASN A 195 14.70 10.90 -23.58
C ASN A 195 13.83 11.44 -22.42
N CYS A 196 12.60 10.96 -22.34
CA CYS A 196 11.69 11.23 -21.23
C CYS A 196 11.16 9.92 -20.66
N VAL A 197 10.81 9.96 -19.38
CA VAL A 197 9.96 8.98 -18.71
C VAL A 197 8.56 9.54 -18.71
N ILE A 198 7.60 8.78 -19.23
CA ILE A 198 6.17 9.12 -19.21
C ILE A 198 5.54 8.32 -18.08
N LEU A 199 4.90 9.01 -17.15
CA LEU A 199 4.21 8.41 -16.01
C LEU A 199 2.79 7.99 -16.37
N ASN A 200 2.15 7.20 -15.50
CA ASN A 200 0.77 6.74 -15.70
C ASN A 200 -0.28 7.87 -15.78
N ASN A 201 0.06 9.06 -15.27
CA ASN A 201 -0.75 10.28 -15.40
C ASN A 201 -0.39 11.13 -16.64
N ASP A 202 0.35 10.55 -17.61
CA ASP A 202 0.84 11.16 -18.83
C ASP A 202 1.85 12.33 -18.64
N GLU A 203 2.34 12.52 -17.44
CA GLU A 203 3.37 13.50 -17.16
C GLU A 203 4.74 13.02 -17.65
N LYS A 204 5.55 13.96 -18.13
CA LYS A 204 6.89 13.69 -18.67
C LYS A 204 7.96 14.16 -17.71
N LEU A 205 8.86 13.27 -17.33
CA LEU A 205 10.06 13.56 -16.56
C LEU A 205 11.32 13.40 -17.41
N PRO A 206 12.37 14.19 -17.16
CA PRO A 206 13.59 14.13 -17.94
C PRO A 206 14.33 12.79 -17.73
N LEU A 207 14.92 12.25 -18.79
CA LEU A 207 15.74 11.05 -18.76
C LEU A 207 17.09 11.29 -19.43
N SER A 208 18.17 11.11 -18.70
CA SER A 208 19.51 11.19 -19.24
C SER A 208 19.88 9.94 -20.07
N LYS A 209 20.73 10.12 -21.07
CA LYS A 209 21.27 8.96 -21.85
C LYS A 209 21.94 7.92 -20.96
N ARG A 210 22.62 8.35 -19.91
CA ARG A 210 23.30 7.51 -18.93
C ARG A 210 22.34 6.61 -18.17
N ASN A 211 21.20 7.16 -17.73
CA ASN A 211 20.25 6.46 -16.87
C ASN A 211 19.22 5.63 -17.65
N LYS A 212 19.18 5.78 -18.99
CA LYS A 212 18.20 5.07 -19.84
C LYS A 212 18.36 3.53 -19.76
N LYS A 213 19.59 3.02 -19.89
CA LYS A 213 19.83 1.56 -19.85
C LYS A 213 19.52 0.94 -18.47
N PRO A 214 20.02 1.51 -17.34
CA PRO A 214 19.67 1.03 -16.01
C PRO A 214 18.14 1.05 -15.75
N LEU A 215 17.46 2.11 -16.15
CA LEU A 215 16.01 2.23 -15.95
C LEU A 215 15.23 1.20 -16.77
N LEU A 216 15.59 0.96 -18.04
CA LEU A 216 14.98 -0.08 -18.87
C LEU A 216 15.18 -1.48 -18.28
N LYS A 217 16.37 -1.77 -17.74
CA LYS A 217 16.62 -3.04 -17.07
C LYS A 217 15.69 -3.20 -15.85
N ALA A 218 15.63 -2.20 -15.00
CA ALA A 218 14.76 -2.21 -13.82
C ALA A 218 13.27 -2.34 -14.18
N LEU A 219 12.82 -1.67 -15.25
CA LEU A 219 11.44 -1.76 -15.71
C LEU A 219 11.10 -3.18 -16.22
N ASN A 220 12.02 -3.83 -16.94
CA ASN A 220 11.83 -5.20 -17.40
C ASN A 220 11.78 -6.18 -16.22
N GLU A 221 12.67 -6.02 -15.23
CA GLU A 221 12.68 -6.84 -14.01
C GLU A 221 11.37 -6.64 -13.22
N TYR A 222 10.87 -5.41 -13.11
CA TYR A 222 9.61 -5.11 -12.45
C TYR A 222 8.42 -5.79 -13.14
N VAL A 223 8.33 -5.71 -14.48
CA VAL A 223 7.25 -6.33 -15.26
C VAL A 223 7.28 -7.85 -15.16
N MET A 224 8.46 -8.49 -15.15
CA MET A 224 8.57 -9.95 -14.99
C MET A 224 8.07 -10.42 -13.63
N VAL A 225 8.36 -9.66 -12.55
CA VAL A 225 7.86 -9.99 -11.20
C VAL A 225 6.33 -9.86 -11.09
N GLU A 226 5.68 -8.98 -11.89
CA GLU A 226 4.22 -8.87 -11.93
C GLU A 226 3.54 -9.99 -12.73
N VAL A 227 4.21 -10.57 -13.72
CA VAL A 227 3.66 -11.66 -14.55
C VAL A 227 3.70 -13.01 -13.83
N ASP A 228 4.65 -13.21 -12.90
CA ASP A 228 4.80 -14.43 -12.12
C ASP A 228 3.96 -14.44 -10.81
N LYS A 229 3.08 -13.45 -10.58
CA LYS A 229 2.14 -13.34 -9.47
C LYS A 229 0.69 -13.56 -9.92
#